data_3fbc90e17063f69725b24bc6530f3cd6
#
_entry.id   3fbc90e17063f69725b24bc6530f3cd6
#
_cell.length_a   1.000
_cell.length_b   1.000
_cell.length_c   1.000
_cell.angle_alpha   90.00
_cell.angle_beta   90.00
_cell.angle_gamma   90.00
#
_symmetry.space_group_name_H-M   'P 1'
#
loop_
_entity.id
_entity.type
_entity.pdbx_description
1 polymer ?
#
loop_
_entity_poly.entity_id
_entity_poly.type
_entity_poly.pdbx_seq_one_letter_code
_entity_poly.pdbx_strand_id
1 'polypeptide(L)'
;MVEILMGDVRKETNPYSGQVMLRRLDVRKPEQMWLEATFESTESESVPSAYYVPAGLTSIIDRLQTHGIHLEQLTGPANLQLEQFRIESIQAAAQVFEKHQERTLIGKYESVEQTLPAGTWRVPMNQPLARLAFYLLEPRSNDGLATWNFLDDALKDATVYPIRRATSP
;
A
#
# COMPACT_ATOMS: atom_id res chain seq x y z
N MET A 1 -1.80 2.30 31.65
CA MET A 1 -0.82 1.31 32.12
C MET A 1 -1.53 -0.03 32.28
N VAL A 2 -0.87 -1.10 31.96
CA VAL A 2 -1.36 -2.48 32.12
C VAL A 2 -0.32 -3.29 32.89
N GLU A 3 -0.79 -4.32 33.61
CA GLU A 3 0.11 -5.28 34.22
C GLU A 3 0.57 -6.31 33.18
N ILE A 4 1.87 -6.43 32.99
CA ILE A 4 2.48 -7.41 32.09
C ILE A 4 3.32 -8.36 32.94
N LEU A 5 3.12 -9.67 32.73
CA LEU A 5 3.94 -10.69 33.36
C LEU A 5 5.30 -10.77 32.65
N MET A 6 6.28 -10.12 33.23
CA MET A 6 7.67 -10.20 32.80
C MET A 6 8.34 -11.47 33.34
N GLY A 7 9.49 -11.81 32.77
CA GLY A 7 10.32 -12.91 33.22
C GLY A 7 11.79 -12.53 33.20
N ASP A 8 12.60 -13.26 33.91
CA ASP A 8 14.06 -13.09 33.85
C ASP A 8 14.67 -13.96 32.76
N VAL A 9 15.79 -13.51 32.26
CA VAL A 9 16.63 -14.27 31.31
C VAL A 9 18.05 -14.41 31.87
N ARG A 10 18.67 -15.55 31.61
CA ARG A 10 20.07 -15.80 31.88
C ARG A 10 20.85 -15.94 30.59
N LYS A 11 22.02 -15.33 30.54
CA LYS A 11 22.96 -15.55 29.44
C LYS A 11 23.64 -16.91 29.62
N GLU A 12 23.59 -17.70 28.58
CA GLU A 12 24.28 -19.01 28.52
C GLU A 12 25.05 -19.11 27.19
N THR A 13 26.07 -19.95 27.16
CA THR A 13 26.75 -20.26 25.91
C THR A 13 26.11 -21.50 25.30
N ASN A 14 25.69 -21.37 24.04
CA ASN A 14 25.20 -22.51 23.28
C ASN A 14 26.32 -23.58 23.13
N PRO A 15 26.13 -24.79 23.63
CA PRO A 15 27.19 -25.80 23.63
C PRO A 15 27.58 -26.29 22.24
N TYR A 16 26.71 -26.07 21.23
CA TYR A 16 26.95 -26.51 19.86
C TYR A 16 27.55 -25.42 18.97
N SER A 17 27.11 -24.19 19.12
CA SER A 17 27.59 -23.07 18.28
C SER A 17 28.61 -22.15 18.96
N GLY A 18 28.77 -22.26 20.28
CA GLY A 18 29.62 -21.35 21.05
C GLY A 18 29.06 -19.93 21.21
N GLN A 19 27.91 -19.61 20.63
CA GLN A 19 27.31 -18.29 20.70
C GLN A 19 26.56 -18.07 22.02
N VAL A 20 26.50 -16.80 22.47
CA VAL A 20 25.70 -16.41 23.62
C VAL A 20 24.24 -16.47 23.25
N MET A 21 23.46 -17.16 24.07
CA MET A 21 22.02 -17.23 23.97
C MET A 21 21.36 -16.78 25.28
N LEU A 22 20.13 -16.31 25.17
CA LEU A 22 19.30 -15.94 26.31
C LEU A 22 18.35 -17.09 26.63
N ARG A 23 18.49 -17.67 27.81
CA ARG A 23 17.54 -18.65 28.33
C ARG A 23 16.52 -17.96 29.23
N ARG A 24 15.24 -18.12 28.91
CA ARG A 24 14.17 -17.68 29.80
C ARG A 24 14.16 -18.54 31.08
N LEU A 25 14.07 -17.88 32.23
CA LEU A 25 13.84 -18.53 33.52
C LEU A 25 12.36 -18.66 33.80
N ASP A 26 11.97 -19.67 34.59
CA ASP A 26 10.57 -19.81 35.04
C ASP A 26 10.30 -18.90 36.25
N VAL A 27 10.38 -17.61 35.97
CA VAL A 27 10.12 -16.53 36.94
C VAL A 27 9.05 -15.64 36.35
N ARG A 28 8.03 -15.31 37.15
CA ARG A 28 6.95 -14.39 36.78
C ARG A 28 7.04 -13.16 37.66
N LYS A 29 7.31 -12.03 37.06
CA LYS A 29 7.35 -10.73 37.68
C LYS A 29 6.26 -9.86 37.04
N PRO A 30 5.16 -9.57 37.75
CA PRO A 30 4.21 -8.57 37.27
C PRO A 30 4.83 -7.18 37.34
N GLU A 31 4.81 -6.46 36.21
CA GLU A 31 5.29 -5.09 36.13
C GLU A 31 4.24 -4.21 35.48
N GLN A 32 4.09 -2.98 35.98
CA GLN A 32 3.19 -1.99 35.40
C GLN A 32 3.92 -1.29 34.25
N MET A 33 3.42 -1.46 33.02
CA MET A 33 4.02 -0.88 31.83
C MET A 33 2.98 -0.10 31.03
N TRP A 34 3.46 0.88 30.26
CA TRP A 34 2.65 1.49 29.22
C TRP A 34 2.45 0.49 28.09
N LEU A 35 1.20 0.25 27.72
CA LEU A 35 0.87 -0.53 26.53
C LEU A 35 0.59 0.44 25.39
N GLU A 36 1.52 0.53 24.47
CA GLU A 36 1.38 1.30 23.23
C GLU A 36 0.90 0.36 22.11
N ALA A 37 -0.33 -0.13 22.24
CA ALA A 37 -0.93 -1.08 21.30
C ALA A 37 -2.15 -0.48 20.57
N THR A 38 -2.42 0.80 20.76
CA THR A 38 -3.50 1.51 20.08
C THR A 38 -2.89 2.40 18.99
N PHE A 39 -3.39 2.25 17.78
CA PHE A 39 -3.01 3.07 16.66
C PHE A 39 -4.17 3.98 16.27
N GLU A 40 -3.89 5.25 16.11
CA GLU A 40 -4.81 6.23 15.54
C GLU A 40 -4.34 6.60 14.14
N SER A 41 -5.28 6.69 13.19
CA SER A 41 -4.93 7.10 11.83
C SER A 41 -4.57 8.58 11.84
N THR A 42 -3.42 8.92 11.29
CA THR A 42 -2.99 10.31 11.06
C THR A 42 -3.48 10.84 9.72
N GLU A 43 -3.80 9.95 8.79
CA GLU A 43 -4.34 10.26 7.47
C GLU A 43 -5.48 9.29 7.11
N SER A 44 -6.41 9.78 6.32
CA SER A 44 -7.51 8.98 5.79
C SER A 44 -7.72 9.32 4.31
N GLU A 45 -8.18 8.34 3.54
CA GLU A 45 -8.51 8.53 2.14
C GLU A 45 -9.86 7.89 1.83
N SER A 46 -10.64 8.53 0.97
CA SER A 46 -11.96 8.02 0.58
C SER A 46 -11.82 6.85 -0.38
N VAL A 47 -12.60 5.79 -0.14
CA VAL A 47 -12.66 4.65 -1.06
C VAL A 47 -13.49 5.04 -2.28
N PRO A 48 -12.94 4.97 -3.51
CA PRO A 48 -13.69 5.28 -4.72
C PRO A 48 -14.70 4.19 -5.09
N SER A 49 -15.57 4.45 -6.06
CA SER A 49 -16.44 3.41 -6.61
C SER A 49 -15.73 2.46 -7.59
N ALA A 50 -14.68 2.94 -8.24
CA ALA A 50 -13.83 2.14 -9.12
C ALA A 50 -12.47 2.83 -9.34
N TYR A 51 -11.46 2.02 -9.70
CA TYR A 51 -10.23 2.51 -10.34
C TYR A 51 -10.22 2.21 -11.82
N TYR A 52 -9.48 3.02 -12.58
CA TYR A 52 -9.25 2.84 -14.01
C TYR A 52 -7.75 2.77 -14.28
N VAL A 53 -7.30 1.62 -14.74
CA VAL A 53 -5.90 1.29 -15.00
C VAL A 53 -5.67 1.29 -16.51
N PRO A 54 -4.77 2.13 -17.05
CA PRO A 54 -4.41 2.12 -18.47
C PRO A 54 -3.95 0.74 -18.94
N ALA A 55 -4.34 0.32 -20.14
CA ALA A 55 -3.98 -0.98 -20.70
C ALA A 55 -2.45 -1.20 -20.80
N GLY A 56 -1.68 -0.11 -20.94
CA GLY A 56 -0.22 -0.17 -21.00
C GLY A 56 0.47 -0.53 -19.68
N LEU A 57 -0.25 -0.47 -18.55
CA LEU A 57 0.29 -0.88 -17.25
C LEU A 57 0.12 -2.39 -17.01
N THR A 58 0.69 -3.19 -17.91
CA THR A 58 0.51 -4.65 -17.91
C THR A 58 0.99 -5.30 -16.62
N SER A 59 2.11 -4.88 -16.05
CA SER A 59 2.64 -5.40 -14.80
C SER A 59 1.68 -5.17 -13.61
N ILE A 60 0.96 -4.05 -13.60
CA ILE A 60 -0.06 -3.74 -12.59
C ILE A 60 -1.27 -4.64 -12.80
N ILE A 61 -1.75 -4.75 -14.02
CA ILE A 61 -2.91 -5.59 -14.38
C ILE A 61 -2.63 -7.05 -13.99
N ASP A 62 -1.50 -7.60 -14.39
CA ASP A 62 -1.09 -8.97 -14.05
C ASP A 62 -1.01 -9.20 -12.54
N ARG A 63 -0.51 -8.21 -11.80
CA ARG A 63 -0.44 -8.28 -10.34
C ARG A 63 -1.82 -8.32 -9.72
N LEU A 64 -2.73 -7.44 -10.14
CA LEU A 64 -4.11 -7.44 -9.64
C LEU A 64 -4.82 -8.76 -9.94
N GLN A 65 -4.66 -9.31 -11.14
CA GLN A 65 -5.22 -10.61 -11.53
C GLN A 65 -4.64 -11.76 -10.72
N THR A 66 -3.33 -11.75 -10.47
CA THR A 66 -2.66 -12.76 -9.65
C THR A 66 -3.21 -12.79 -8.22
N HIS A 67 -3.59 -11.64 -7.68
CA HIS A 67 -4.25 -11.54 -6.38
C HIS A 67 -5.74 -11.94 -6.41
N GLY A 68 -6.30 -12.21 -7.59
CA GLY A 68 -7.72 -12.56 -7.76
C GLY A 68 -8.66 -11.35 -7.70
N ILE A 69 -8.14 -10.15 -7.85
CA ILE A 69 -8.95 -8.93 -7.94
C ILE A 69 -9.71 -8.96 -9.28
N HIS A 70 -11.01 -8.73 -9.21
CA HIS A 70 -11.86 -8.68 -10.39
C HIS A 70 -11.61 -7.39 -11.19
N LEU A 71 -11.41 -7.55 -12.50
CA LEU A 71 -11.20 -6.46 -13.44
C LEU A 71 -12.16 -6.61 -14.63
N GLU A 72 -12.63 -5.49 -15.13
CA GLU A 72 -13.49 -5.38 -16.32
C GLU A 72 -12.80 -4.51 -17.36
N GLN A 73 -12.77 -4.94 -18.60
CA GLN A 73 -12.16 -4.13 -19.66
C GLN A 73 -13.21 -3.28 -20.37
N LEU A 74 -12.93 -2.00 -20.59
CA LEU A 74 -13.78 -1.14 -21.39
C LEU A 74 -13.77 -1.60 -22.84
N THR A 75 -14.94 -1.89 -23.39
CA THR A 75 -15.10 -2.33 -24.78
C THR A 75 -15.09 -1.18 -25.79
N GLY A 76 -15.32 0.03 -25.32
CA GLY A 76 -15.30 1.27 -26.10
C GLY A 76 -14.80 2.46 -25.28
N PRO A 77 -14.58 3.61 -25.92
CA PRO A 77 -14.23 4.83 -25.18
C PRO A 77 -15.38 5.26 -24.27
N ALA A 78 -15.04 5.75 -23.06
CA ALA A 78 -16.00 6.20 -22.07
C ALA A 78 -15.62 7.58 -21.54
N ASN A 79 -16.54 8.56 -21.64
CA ASN A 79 -16.36 9.86 -21.03
C ASN A 79 -16.89 9.82 -19.60
N LEU A 80 -16.02 10.10 -18.62
CA LEU A 80 -16.30 9.89 -17.21
C LEU A 80 -15.86 11.09 -16.38
N GLN A 81 -16.61 11.36 -15.32
CA GLN A 81 -16.15 12.21 -14.22
C GLN A 81 -15.28 11.38 -13.29
N LEU A 82 -14.03 11.79 -13.17
CA LEU A 82 -12.99 11.04 -12.45
C LEU A 82 -12.23 11.96 -11.51
N GLU A 83 -11.43 11.37 -10.68
CA GLU A 83 -10.36 12.06 -9.97
C GLU A 83 -9.01 11.58 -10.46
N GLN A 84 -8.11 12.52 -10.66
CA GLN A 84 -6.70 12.28 -10.91
C GLN A 84 -5.87 12.78 -9.73
N PHE A 85 -4.84 12.04 -9.37
CA PHE A 85 -3.90 12.49 -8.35
C PHE A 85 -2.79 13.30 -9.01
N ARG A 86 -2.74 14.60 -8.70
CA ARG A 86 -1.67 15.49 -9.13
C ARG A 86 -0.49 15.34 -8.22
N ILE A 87 0.64 14.96 -8.79
CA ILE A 87 1.89 14.74 -8.07
C ILE A 87 2.58 16.10 -7.88
N GLU A 88 2.86 16.44 -6.64
CA GLU A 88 3.66 17.61 -6.27
C GLU A 88 5.13 17.24 -6.10
N SER A 89 5.40 16.07 -5.50
CA SER A 89 6.75 15.51 -5.41
C SER A 89 6.72 14.00 -5.20
N ILE A 90 7.82 13.34 -5.55
CA ILE A 90 8.08 11.93 -5.27
C ILE A 90 9.36 11.86 -4.44
N GLN A 91 9.25 11.30 -3.25
CA GLN A 91 10.37 11.11 -2.34
C GLN A 91 10.80 9.65 -2.36
N ALA A 92 12.11 9.42 -2.33
CA ALA A 92 12.68 8.10 -2.20
C ALA A 92 13.15 7.88 -0.76
N ALA A 93 12.94 6.71 -0.21
CA ALA A 93 13.44 6.35 1.10
C ALA A 93 14.98 6.45 1.13
N ALA A 94 15.53 6.83 2.28
CA ALA A 94 16.99 6.96 2.45
C ALA A 94 17.72 5.62 2.39
N GLN A 95 17.02 4.53 2.67
CA GLN A 95 17.56 3.17 2.69
C GLN A 95 16.82 2.26 1.73
N VAL A 96 17.53 1.32 1.14
CA VAL A 96 16.95 0.25 0.35
C VAL A 96 16.50 -0.87 1.28
N PHE A 97 15.26 -1.31 1.14
CA PHE A 97 14.70 -2.44 1.86
C PHE A 97 14.28 -3.52 0.85
N GLU A 98 14.71 -4.76 1.05
CA GLU A 98 14.43 -5.92 0.17
C GLU A 98 14.67 -5.65 -1.34
N LYS A 99 15.72 -4.90 -1.66
CA LYS A 99 16.10 -4.45 -3.01
C LYS A 99 15.17 -3.37 -3.61
N HIS A 100 14.22 -2.85 -2.86
CA HIS A 100 13.34 -1.74 -3.24
C HIS A 100 13.75 -0.47 -2.50
N GLN A 101 13.71 0.64 -3.21
CA GLN A 101 13.79 1.96 -2.62
C GLN A 101 12.38 2.54 -2.62
N GLU A 102 11.70 2.45 -1.49
CA GLU A 102 10.31 2.87 -1.35
C GLU A 102 10.08 4.31 -1.86
N ARG A 103 8.93 4.50 -2.50
CA ARG A 103 8.49 5.81 -3.01
C ARG A 103 7.33 6.33 -2.17
N THR A 104 7.41 7.59 -1.80
CA THR A 104 6.30 8.33 -1.19
C THR A 104 5.85 9.42 -2.16
N LEU A 105 4.61 9.34 -2.63
CA LEU A 105 4.01 10.34 -3.49
C LEU A 105 3.32 11.40 -2.64
N ILE A 106 3.68 12.65 -2.85
CA ILE A 106 3.04 13.80 -2.23
C ILE A 106 2.23 14.51 -3.31
N GLY A 107 0.99 14.82 -3.00
CA GLY A 107 0.07 15.45 -3.94
C GLY A 107 -1.36 15.44 -3.44
N LYS A 108 -2.29 15.73 -4.34
CA LYS A 108 -3.71 15.81 -4.04
C LYS A 108 -4.56 15.35 -5.21
N TYR A 109 -5.77 14.91 -4.90
CA TYR A 109 -6.78 14.61 -5.89
C TYR A 109 -7.45 15.88 -6.41
N GLU A 110 -7.74 15.88 -7.70
CA GLU A 110 -8.53 16.92 -8.37
C GLU A 110 -9.52 16.25 -9.33
N SER A 111 -10.72 16.81 -9.42
CA SER A 111 -11.74 16.30 -10.34
C SER A 111 -11.38 16.62 -11.78
N VAL A 112 -11.64 15.67 -12.67
CA VAL A 112 -11.40 15.81 -14.10
C VAL A 112 -12.47 15.08 -14.90
N GLU A 113 -12.95 15.69 -15.97
CA GLU A 113 -13.72 14.99 -17.00
C GLU A 113 -12.75 14.45 -18.06
N GLN A 114 -12.75 13.15 -18.25
CA GLN A 114 -11.80 12.50 -19.16
C GLN A 114 -12.45 11.38 -19.95
N THR A 115 -12.15 11.33 -21.26
CA THR A 115 -12.49 10.18 -22.09
C THR A 115 -11.37 9.13 -21.96
N LEU A 116 -11.72 8.00 -21.38
CA LEU A 116 -10.82 6.84 -21.30
C LEU A 116 -10.95 6.01 -22.59
N PRO A 117 -9.85 5.52 -23.16
CA PRO A 117 -9.89 4.71 -24.37
C PRO A 117 -10.44 3.30 -24.09
N ALA A 118 -10.92 2.64 -25.15
CA ALA A 118 -11.17 1.20 -25.13
C ALA A 118 -9.91 0.45 -24.67
N GLY A 119 -10.10 -0.66 -23.98
CA GLY A 119 -9.00 -1.44 -23.44
C GLY A 119 -8.53 -1.00 -22.05
N THR A 120 -8.95 0.17 -21.55
CA THR A 120 -8.73 0.56 -20.15
C THR A 120 -9.39 -0.46 -19.21
N TRP A 121 -8.72 -0.84 -18.14
CA TRP A 121 -9.23 -1.75 -17.14
C TRP A 121 -9.92 -1.00 -15.99
N ARG A 122 -11.17 -1.36 -15.73
CA ARG A 122 -11.93 -0.92 -14.56
C ARG A 122 -11.78 -1.94 -13.44
N VAL A 123 -11.47 -1.47 -12.25
CA VAL A 123 -11.42 -2.26 -11.02
C VAL A 123 -12.58 -1.81 -10.14
N PRO A 124 -13.73 -2.50 -10.17
CA PRO A 124 -14.90 -2.11 -9.37
C PRO A 124 -14.62 -2.34 -7.88
N MET A 125 -15.09 -1.42 -7.03
CA MET A 125 -14.85 -1.52 -5.59
C MET A 125 -15.96 -2.26 -4.84
N ASN A 126 -17.00 -2.71 -5.51
CA ASN A 126 -18.06 -3.57 -4.96
C ASN A 126 -17.71 -5.07 -5.08
N GLN A 127 -16.51 -5.45 -4.72
CA GLN A 127 -15.99 -6.83 -4.80
C GLN A 127 -15.37 -7.26 -3.46
N PRO A 128 -15.22 -8.56 -3.18
CA PRO A 128 -14.65 -9.05 -1.93
C PRO A 128 -13.23 -8.53 -1.63
N LEU A 129 -12.41 -8.37 -2.67
CA LEU A 129 -11.02 -7.88 -2.55
C LEU A 129 -10.88 -6.36 -2.73
N ALA A 130 -11.96 -5.60 -2.61
CA ALA A 130 -11.95 -4.15 -2.76
C ALA A 130 -10.91 -3.47 -1.85
N ARG A 131 -10.81 -3.91 -0.59
CA ARG A 131 -9.83 -3.35 0.35
C ARG A 131 -8.39 -3.57 -0.11
N LEU A 132 -8.09 -4.75 -0.66
CA LEU A 132 -6.76 -5.04 -1.22
C LEU A 132 -6.51 -4.18 -2.47
N ALA A 133 -7.50 -4.07 -3.37
CA ALA A 133 -7.38 -3.22 -4.55
C ALA A 133 -7.12 -1.76 -4.18
N PHE A 134 -7.84 -1.23 -3.18
CA PHE A 134 -7.61 0.10 -2.62
C PHE A 134 -6.16 0.25 -2.15
N TYR A 135 -5.69 -0.69 -1.34
CA TYR A 135 -4.35 -0.63 -0.76
C TYR A 135 -3.24 -0.68 -1.81
N LEU A 136 -3.44 -1.48 -2.86
CA LEU A 136 -2.48 -1.61 -3.94
C LEU A 136 -2.45 -0.41 -4.89
N LEU A 137 -3.59 0.23 -5.14
CA LEU A 137 -3.75 1.22 -6.21
C LEU A 137 -3.67 2.69 -5.74
N GLU A 138 -3.87 2.95 -4.43
CA GLU A 138 -3.76 4.32 -3.93
C GLU A 138 -2.33 4.85 -4.00
N PRO A 139 -2.15 6.07 -4.57
CA PRO A 139 -0.82 6.66 -4.76
C PRO A 139 -0.07 6.94 -3.45
N ARG A 140 -0.80 7.17 -2.35
CA ARG A 140 -0.23 7.45 -1.02
C ARG A 140 -0.25 6.24 -0.08
N SER A 141 -0.57 5.06 -0.58
CA SER A 141 -0.48 3.85 0.21
C SER A 141 0.96 3.59 0.63
N ASN A 142 1.16 3.28 1.90
CA ASN A 142 2.49 2.98 2.44
C ASN A 142 2.99 1.57 2.08
N ASP A 143 2.15 0.76 1.41
CA ASP A 143 2.48 -0.60 0.99
C ASP A 143 1.80 -0.91 -0.36
N GLY A 144 1.64 0.13 -1.19
CA GLY A 144 1.01 0.04 -2.50
C GLY A 144 2.01 -0.22 -3.64
N LEU A 145 1.47 -0.43 -4.84
CA LEU A 145 2.29 -0.72 -6.02
C LEU A 145 3.21 0.45 -6.41
N ALA A 146 2.84 1.71 -6.09
CA ALA A 146 3.70 2.86 -6.29
C ALA A 146 4.88 2.84 -5.31
N THR A 147 4.63 2.57 -4.03
CA THR A 147 5.66 2.48 -2.99
C THR A 147 6.71 1.43 -3.32
N TRP A 148 6.28 0.28 -3.84
CA TRP A 148 7.14 -0.86 -4.18
C TRP A 148 7.72 -0.82 -5.60
N ASN A 149 7.81 0.35 -6.23
CA ASN A 149 8.47 0.60 -7.51
C ASN A 149 7.81 -0.03 -8.77
N PHE A 150 6.62 -0.60 -8.68
CA PHE A 150 5.94 -1.18 -9.84
C PHE A 150 5.50 -0.13 -10.87
N LEU A 151 5.49 1.13 -10.48
CA LEU A 151 5.08 2.26 -11.32
C LEU A 151 6.23 3.22 -11.64
N ASP A 152 7.49 2.91 -11.27
CA ASP A 152 8.62 3.83 -11.45
C ASP A 152 8.77 4.32 -12.89
N ASP A 153 8.62 3.45 -13.88
CA ASP A 153 8.69 3.84 -15.31
C ASP A 153 7.56 4.79 -15.70
N ALA A 154 6.34 4.54 -15.21
CA ALA A 154 5.19 5.37 -15.50
C ALA A 154 5.17 6.69 -14.71
N LEU A 155 5.93 6.75 -13.61
CA LEU A 155 6.05 7.93 -12.75
C LEU A 155 7.25 8.80 -13.11
N LYS A 156 8.13 8.34 -14.00
CA LYS A 156 9.28 9.12 -14.45
C LYS A 156 8.79 10.39 -15.15
N ASP A 157 9.16 11.53 -14.61
CA ASP A 157 8.76 12.85 -15.11
C ASP A 157 7.23 13.10 -15.15
N ALA A 158 6.44 12.24 -14.49
CA ALA A 158 4.99 12.38 -14.43
C ALA A 158 4.55 13.46 -13.43
N THR A 159 3.62 14.30 -13.85
CA THR A 159 2.95 15.29 -12.98
C THR A 159 1.59 14.80 -12.49
N VAL A 160 1.12 13.66 -13.01
CA VAL A 160 -0.16 13.05 -12.67
C VAL A 160 0.01 11.54 -12.55
N TYR A 161 -0.54 10.98 -11.49
CA TYR A 161 -0.57 9.54 -11.29
C TYR A 161 -1.34 8.83 -12.42
N PRO A 162 -0.84 7.73 -12.98
CA PRO A 162 -1.42 7.15 -14.18
C PRO A 162 -2.79 6.50 -13.98
N ILE A 163 -3.11 6.07 -12.76
CA ILE A 163 -4.37 5.42 -12.43
C ILE A 163 -5.38 6.50 -12.02
N ARG A 164 -6.61 6.41 -12.55
CA ARG A 164 -7.73 7.29 -12.21
C ARG A 164 -8.66 6.60 -11.24
N ARG A 165 -9.45 7.37 -10.51
CA ARG A 165 -10.51 6.82 -9.68
C ARG A 165 -11.84 7.52 -9.94
N ALA A 166 -12.95 6.78 -9.85
CA ALA A 166 -14.28 7.35 -9.86
C ALA A 166 -14.74 7.52 -8.42
N THR A 167 -15.20 8.72 -8.07
CA THR A 167 -15.88 8.95 -6.79
C THR A 167 -17.20 8.17 -6.75
N SER A 168 -17.64 7.81 -5.56
CA SER A 168 -19.02 7.38 -5.37
C SER A 168 -19.95 8.53 -5.70
N PRO A 169 -21.09 8.29 -6.38
CA PRO A 169 -22.07 9.30 -6.65
C PRO A 169 -22.67 9.88 -5.37
#